data_ee8feeacc1d48445b472e549775ba4c0
#
_entry.id   ee8feeacc1d48445b472e549775ba4c0
#
_cell.length_a   1.000
_cell.length_b   1.000
_cell.length_c   1.000
_cell.angle_alpha   90.00
_cell.angle_beta   90.00
_cell.angle_gamma   90.00
#
_symmetry.space_group_name_H-M   'P 1'
#
loop_
_entity.id
_entity.type
_entity.pdbx_description
1 polymer ?
#
loop_
_entity_poly.entity_id
_entity_poly.type
_entity_poly.pdbx_seq_one_letter_code
_entity_poly.pdbx_strand_id
1 'polypeptide(L)' 'NWLREGKVTFAFYESPYRILKSLETLEKVFGGHTRIFIARELTKLHETLYRGNIKKVIGQLGKERVKGELTVVVEI' A
#
# COMPACT_ATOMS: atom_id res chain seq x y z
N ASN A 1 8.14 16.70 -9.36
CA ASN A 1 7.09 15.83 -9.86
C ASN A 1 7.64 14.42 -10.10
N TRP A 2 7.03 13.43 -9.46
CA TRP A 2 7.50 12.05 -9.54
C TRP A 2 7.34 11.43 -10.93
N LEU A 3 6.57 12.01 -11.83
CA LEU A 3 6.44 11.51 -13.20
C LEU A 3 7.62 11.89 -14.08
N ARG A 4 8.29 12.98 -13.79
CA ARG A 4 9.34 13.50 -14.67
C ARG A 4 10.61 12.64 -14.72
N GLU A 5 10.77 11.75 -13.76
CA GLU A 5 11.93 10.88 -13.72
C GLU A 5 11.68 9.53 -14.39
N GLY A 6 10.56 9.41 -15.08
CA GLY A 6 10.20 8.17 -15.73
C GLY A 6 9.58 7.15 -14.82
N LYS A 7 9.35 7.51 -13.58
CA LYS A 7 8.69 6.62 -12.62
C LYS A 7 7.20 6.59 -12.87
N VAL A 8 6.62 5.44 -12.71
CA VAL A 8 5.18 5.26 -12.82
C VAL A 8 4.58 5.17 -11.42
N THR A 9 3.57 5.96 -11.18
CA THR A 9 2.84 5.91 -9.92
C THR A 9 1.38 5.70 -10.22
N PHE A 10 0.76 4.76 -9.54
CA PHE A 10 -0.66 4.52 -9.67
C PHE A 10 -1.27 4.30 -8.30
N ALA A 11 -2.58 4.50 -8.22
CA ALA A 11 -3.30 4.34 -6.97
C ALA A 11 -4.58 3.54 -7.21
N PHE A 12 -4.98 2.79 -6.20
CA PHE A 12 -6.24 2.05 -6.25
C PHE A 12 -6.79 1.87 -4.84
N TYR A 13 -8.06 1.53 -4.78
CA TYR A 13 -8.71 1.22 -3.50
C TYR A 13 -8.72 -0.28 -3.30
N GLU A 14 -8.56 -0.69 -2.05
CA GLU A 14 -8.57 -2.11 -1.75
C GLU A 14 -9.26 -2.36 -0.41
N SER A 15 -9.89 -3.50 -0.30
CA SER A 15 -10.54 -3.90 0.95
C SER A 15 -9.53 -4.49 1.92
N PRO A 16 -9.82 -4.43 3.23
CA PRO A 16 -8.94 -5.05 4.22
C PRO A 16 -8.77 -6.56 4.02
N TYR A 17 -9.76 -7.20 3.42
CA TYR A 17 -9.72 -8.64 3.20
C TYR A 17 -8.77 -9.04 2.09
N ARG A 18 -8.48 -8.13 1.17
CA ARG A 18 -7.65 -8.42 0.01
C ARG A 18 -6.29 -7.77 0.03
N ILE A 19 -6.06 -6.86 0.97
CA ILE A 19 -4.87 -6.01 0.90
C ILE A 19 -3.57 -6.83 0.91
N LEU A 20 -3.46 -7.83 1.77
CA LEU A 20 -2.25 -8.62 1.83
C LEU A 20 -2.02 -9.41 0.54
N LYS A 21 -3.08 -9.97 -0.01
CA LYS A 21 -2.98 -10.71 -1.26
C LYS A 21 -2.60 -9.80 -2.42
N SER A 22 -3.17 -8.61 -2.46
CA SER A 22 -2.85 -7.62 -3.48
C SER A 22 -1.39 -7.20 -3.39
N LEU A 23 -0.89 -6.96 -2.18
CA LEU A 23 0.49 -6.59 -1.97
C LEU A 23 1.45 -7.71 -2.35
N GLU A 24 1.10 -8.95 -2.05
CA GLU A 24 1.91 -10.09 -2.45
C GLU A 24 2.00 -10.20 -3.97
N THR A 25 0.89 -9.95 -4.65
CA THR A 25 0.87 -9.94 -6.12
C THR A 25 1.77 -8.83 -6.66
N LEU A 26 1.68 -7.65 -6.08
CA LEU A 26 2.52 -6.52 -6.50
C LEU A 26 3.99 -6.83 -6.27
N GLU A 27 4.31 -7.49 -5.17
CA GLU A 27 5.68 -7.89 -4.90
C GLU A 27 6.22 -8.84 -5.96
N LYS A 28 5.40 -9.78 -6.39
CA LYS A 28 5.80 -10.73 -7.43
C LYS A 28 6.01 -10.06 -8.77
N VAL A 29 5.20 -9.05 -9.08
CA VAL A 29 5.26 -8.38 -10.37
C VAL A 29 6.36 -7.33 -10.41
N PHE A 30 6.48 -6.53 -9.37
CA PHE A 30 7.37 -5.37 -9.37
C PHE A 30 8.59 -5.51 -8.46
N GLY A 31 8.60 -6.49 -7.59
CA GLY A 31 9.70 -6.71 -6.65
C GLY A 31 9.44 -6.13 -5.28
N GLY A 32 10.11 -6.69 -4.28
CA GLY A 32 9.92 -6.30 -2.88
C GLY A 32 10.47 -4.91 -2.53
N HIS A 33 11.25 -4.31 -3.42
CA HIS A 33 11.80 -2.97 -3.21
C HIS A 33 10.87 -1.86 -3.66
N THR A 34 9.77 -2.21 -4.30
CA THR A 34 8.80 -1.25 -4.79
C THR A 34 8.26 -0.44 -3.62
N ARG A 35 8.23 0.87 -3.79
CA ARG A 35 7.70 1.76 -2.76
C ARG A 35 6.19 1.77 -2.78
N ILE A 36 5.62 1.73 -1.60
CA ILE A 36 4.19 1.71 -1.46
C ILE A 36 3.77 2.62 -0.31
N PHE A 37 2.61 3.22 -0.47
CA PHE A 37 2.00 4.08 0.53
C PHE A 37 0.55 3.65 0.66
N ILE A 38 0.11 3.39 1.88
CA ILE A 38 -1.26 3.00 2.14
C ILE A 38 -1.85 3.93 3.18
N ALA A 39 -2.98 4.52 2.84
CA ALA A 39 -3.76 5.31 3.77
C ALA A 39 -4.97 4.50 4.19
N ARG A 40 -5.12 4.28 5.48
CA ARG A 40 -6.25 3.58 6.05
C ARG A 40 -7.11 4.56 6.82
N GLU A 41 -8.34 4.71 6.41
CA GLU A 41 -9.27 5.62 7.06
C GLU A 41 -10.29 4.82 7.85
N LEU A 42 -10.26 4.96 9.17
CA LEU A 42 -11.21 4.30 10.07
C LEU A 42 -12.40 5.20 10.35
N THR A 43 -12.11 6.46 10.61
CA THR A 43 -13.12 7.48 10.86
C THR A 43 -12.58 8.79 10.35
N LYS A 44 -13.40 9.83 10.40
CA LYS A 44 -12.94 11.15 10.01
C LYS A 44 -11.82 11.69 10.89
N LEU A 45 -11.68 11.15 12.09
CA LEU A 45 -10.69 11.62 13.04
C LEU A 45 -9.44 10.77 13.11
N HIS A 46 -9.50 9.57 12.55
CA HIS A 46 -8.39 8.64 12.64
C HIS A 46 -7.97 8.15 11.26
N GLU A 47 -6.72 8.36 10.96
CA GLU A 47 -6.13 7.90 9.72
C GLU A 47 -4.80 7.27 10.04
N THR A 48 -4.57 6.07 9.54
CA THR A 48 -3.30 5.38 9.72
C THR A 48 -2.59 5.29 8.38
N LEU A 49 -1.33 5.66 8.36
CA LEU A 49 -0.52 5.64 7.15
C LEU A 49 0.56 4.58 7.26
N TYR A 50 0.71 3.82 6.20
CA TYR A 50 1.78 2.84 6.06
C TYR A 50 2.60 3.23 4.85
N ARG A 51 3.91 3.22 4.96
CA ARG A 51 4.78 3.53 3.83
C ARG A 51 6.10 2.83 3.96
N GLY A 52 6.73 2.61 2.82
CA GLY A 52 7.99 1.92 2.74
C GLY A 52 7.99 1.00 1.55
N ASN A 53 8.87 0.01 1.54
CA ASN A 53 8.83 -0.99 0.50
C ASN A 53 7.73 -2.01 0.79
N ILE A 54 7.35 -2.76 -0.24
CA ILE A 54 6.24 -3.70 -0.12
C ILE A 54 6.47 -4.71 1.00
N LYS A 55 7.66 -5.25 1.13
CA LYS A 55 7.95 -6.23 2.18
C LYS A 55 7.70 -5.69 3.57
N LYS A 56 8.14 -4.46 3.80
CA LYS A 56 7.95 -3.81 5.09
C LYS A 56 6.48 -3.59 5.39
N VAL A 57 5.74 -3.12 4.41
CA VAL A 57 4.31 -2.83 4.57
C VAL A 57 3.52 -4.12 4.80
N ILE A 58 3.84 -5.18 4.07
CA ILE A 58 3.21 -6.49 4.30
C ILE A 58 3.42 -6.93 5.75
N GLY A 59 4.64 -6.78 6.24
CA GLY A 59 4.95 -7.14 7.62
C GLY A 59 4.17 -6.34 8.64
N GLN A 60 3.99 -5.04 8.39
CA GLN A 60 3.23 -4.18 9.28
C GLN A 60 1.74 -4.55 9.29
N LEU A 61 1.17 -4.72 8.10
CA LEU A 61 -0.25 -5.04 7.98
C LEU A 61 -0.58 -6.44 8.50
N GLY A 62 0.33 -7.36 8.36
CA GLY A 62 0.13 -8.73 8.82
C GLY A 62 0.01 -8.85 10.33
N LYS A 63 0.48 -7.86 11.06
CA LYS A 63 0.44 -7.85 12.52
C LYS A 63 -0.78 -7.15 13.08
N GLU A 64 -1.54 -6.49 12.22
CA GLU A 64 -2.66 -5.69 12.64
C GLU A 64 -3.97 -6.20 12.07
N ARG A 65 -5.04 -5.96 12.81
CA ARG A 65 -6.38 -6.20 12.30
C ARG A 65 -6.77 -4.97 11.50
N VAL A 66 -6.70 -5.10 10.19
CA VAL A 66 -6.98 -3.99 9.29
C VAL A 66 -8.49 -3.84 9.11
N LYS A 67 -8.97 -2.62 9.27
CA LYS A 67 -10.37 -2.26 9.05
C LYS A 67 -10.45 -0.97 8.25
N GLY A 68 -11.59 -0.75 7.61
CA GLY A 68 -11.83 0.46 6.85
C GLY A 68 -11.31 0.37 5.43
N GLU A 69 -11.56 1.41 4.66
CA GLU A 69 -11.09 1.46 3.28
C GLU A 69 -9.63 1.81 3.21
N LEU A 70 -8.96 1.20 2.25
CA LEU A 70 -7.55 1.41 2.03
C LEU A 70 -7.33 2.04 0.67
N THR A 71 -6.54 3.10 0.64
CA THR A 71 -6.06 3.69 -0.59
C THR A 71 -4.59 3.31 -0.72
N VAL A 72 -4.25 2.64 -1.81
CA VAL A 72 -2.90 2.14 -2.05
C VAL A 72 -2.28 2.95 -3.17
N VAL A 73 -1.10 3.49 -2.92
CA VAL A 73 -0.33 4.21 -3.93
C VAL A 73 0.96 3.44 -4.15
N VAL A 74 1.23 3.10 -5.40
CA VAL A 74 2.41 2.33 -5.78
C VAL A 74 3.31 3.18 -6.63
N GLU A 75 4.56 3.29 -6.22
CA GLU A 75 5.58 4.01 -6.98
C GLU A 75 6.58 3.00 -7.52
N ILE A 76 6.62 2.88 -8.82
CA ILE A 76 7.50 1.94 -9.51
C ILE A 76 8.76 2.64 -9.97
#